data_28ee5f5f66312ad2c5ed3bd63ae2b9bb
#
_entry.id   28ee5f5f66312ad2c5ed3bd63ae2b9bb
#
_cell.length_a   1.000
_cell.length_b   1.000
_cell.length_c   1.000
_cell.angle_alpha   90.00
_cell.angle_beta   90.00
_cell.angle_gamma   90.00
#
_symmetry.space_group_name_H-M   'P 1'
#
loop_
_entity.id
_entity.type
_entity.pdbx_description
1 polymer ?
#
loop_
_entity_poly.entity_id
_entity_poly.type
_entity_poly.pdbx_seq_one_letter_code
_entity_poly.pdbx_strand_id
1 'polypeptide(L)'
;MPEAEIIHGNIREQDLLESEGVGNTDALVSLTGMDELNMIVSLYGTSRNIPQVVTKLSHTGNSGVIGNLALGSVISPRELVCSNIVRYVRAMENQTGAALSVHTIADGQVEALEFLVDEHTRNCGKPLKECRLKPNVLVVSISHGANTEIPNGDSVFQKGDIVVVVDSNRREIIRQLDDIFA
;
A
#
# COMPACT_ATOMS: atom_id res chain seq x y z
N MET A 1 10.29 27.11 -3.77
CA MET A 1 10.95 25.84 -3.41
C MET A 1 12.38 26.18 -3.11
N PRO A 2 13.02 25.65 -2.07
CA PRO A 2 14.46 25.75 -1.95
C PRO A 2 15.07 25.15 -3.23
N GLU A 3 16.10 25.78 -3.75
CA GLU A 3 16.82 25.30 -4.91
C GLU A 3 17.39 23.92 -4.58
N ALA A 4 17.14 22.93 -5.43
CA ALA A 4 17.70 21.60 -5.24
C ALA A 4 19.19 21.65 -5.60
N GLU A 5 20.03 21.12 -4.75
CA GLU A 5 21.43 20.89 -5.05
C GLU A 5 21.56 19.71 -6.02
N ILE A 6 22.28 19.91 -7.11
CA ILE A 6 22.47 18.88 -8.15
C ILE A 6 23.93 18.46 -8.15
N ILE A 7 24.15 17.17 -7.86
CA ILE A 7 25.47 16.57 -7.87
C ILE A 7 25.59 15.65 -9.08
N HIS A 8 26.57 15.89 -9.92
CA HIS A 8 26.83 15.06 -11.09
C HIS A 8 27.96 14.05 -10.79
N GLY A 9 27.61 12.78 -10.65
CA GLY A 9 28.57 11.74 -10.31
C GLY A 9 28.02 10.32 -10.55
N ASN A 10 28.87 9.34 -10.29
CA ASN A 10 28.50 7.93 -10.42
C ASN A 10 28.03 7.40 -9.06
N ILE A 11 26.74 7.17 -8.90
CA ILE A 11 26.12 6.71 -7.64
C ILE A 11 26.63 5.30 -7.19
N ARG A 12 27.36 4.56 -8.02
CA ARG A 12 28.01 3.30 -7.65
C ARG A 12 29.26 3.49 -6.80
N GLU A 13 29.82 4.70 -6.80
CA GLU A 13 31.02 5.03 -6.04
C GLU A 13 30.61 5.40 -4.61
N GLN A 14 30.96 4.53 -3.67
CA GLN A 14 30.63 4.73 -2.26
C GLN A 14 31.29 6.01 -1.72
N ASP A 15 32.52 6.30 -2.14
CA ASP A 15 33.26 7.50 -1.73
C ASP A 15 32.51 8.79 -2.10
N LEU A 16 31.81 8.80 -3.24
CA LEU A 16 30.96 9.90 -3.64
C LEU A 16 29.78 10.05 -2.68
N LEU A 17 29.06 8.97 -2.37
CA LEU A 17 27.94 9.01 -1.44
C LEU A 17 28.35 9.48 -0.04
N GLU A 18 29.55 9.10 0.41
CA GLU A 18 30.10 9.51 1.69
C GLU A 18 30.52 10.99 1.69
N SER A 19 31.20 11.45 0.61
CA SER A 19 31.63 12.87 0.49
C SER A 19 30.46 13.83 0.44
N GLU A 20 29.33 13.39 -0.16
CA GLU A 20 28.08 14.17 -0.22
C GLU A 20 27.21 14.02 1.02
N GLY A 21 27.68 13.30 2.03
CA GLY A 21 27.01 13.20 3.33
C GLY A 21 25.71 12.42 3.31
N VAL A 22 25.51 11.51 2.34
CA VAL A 22 24.26 10.72 2.18
C VAL A 22 23.91 9.96 3.46
N GLY A 23 24.90 9.48 4.22
CA GLY A 23 24.68 8.77 5.49
C GLY A 23 24.05 9.63 6.61
N ASN A 24 24.00 10.95 6.46
CA ASN A 24 23.44 11.89 7.44
C ASN A 24 22.10 12.48 7.01
N THR A 25 21.50 11.95 5.95
CA THR A 25 20.21 12.45 5.44
C THR A 25 19.04 11.82 6.21
N ASP A 26 17.91 12.51 6.26
CA ASP A 26 16.68 12.00 6.86
C ASP A 26 15.96 10.99 5.96
N ALA A 27 16.19 11.06 4.65
CA ALA A 27 15.60 10.16 3.68
C ALA A 27 16.50 9.93 2.47
N LEU A 28 16.44 8.73 1.91
CA LEU A 28 17.09 8.33 0.67
C LEU A 28 16.08 7.72 -0.29
N VAL A 29 16.01 8.24 -1.51
CA VAL A 29 15.11 7.73 -2.54
C VAL A 29 15.91 7.32 -3.77
N SER A 30 15.93 6.03 -4.10
CA SER A 30 16.64 5.50 -5.26
C SER A 30 15.70 5.30 -6.45
N LEU A 31 15.91 6.11 -7.51
CA LEU A 31 15.01 6.21 -8.67
C LEU A 31 15.71 6.02 -10.02
N THR A 32 16.85 5.34 -10.06
CA THR A 32 17.58 5.12 -11.32
C THR A 32 16.79 4.22 -12.28
N GLY A 33 17.28 4.11 -13.52
CA GLY A 33 16.71 3.20 -14.52
C GLY A 33 17.04 1.71 -14.27
N MET A 34 17.88 1.39 -13.29
CA MET A 34 18.38 0.04 -13.02
C MET A 34 17.94 -0.44 -11.64
N ASP A 35 17.11 -1.48 -11.60
CA ASP A 35 16.55 -2.01 -10.35
C ASP A 35 17.64 -2.52 -9.40
N GLU A 36 18.66 -3.20 -9.93
CA GLU A 36 19.81 -3.71 -9.15
C GLU A 36 20.59 -2.57 -8.49
N LEU A 37 20.80 -1.47 -9.20
CA LEU A 37 21.47 -0.31 -8.65
C LEU A 37 20.63 0.35 -7.57
N ASN A 38 19.31 0.47 -7.77
CA ASN A 38 18.41 0.99 -6.76
C ASN A 38 18.43 0.13 -5.49
N MET A 39 18.47 -1.21 -5.62
CA MET A 39 18.61 -2.11 -4.48
C MET A 39 19.92 -1.89 -3.72
N ILE A 40 21.07 -1.81 -4.44
CA ILE A 40 22.38 -1.63 -3.81
C ILE A 40 22.45 -0.30 -3.06
N VAL A 41 21.96 0.80 -3.67
CA VAL A 41 21.95 2.13 -3.05
C VAL A 41 21.05 2.15 -1.80
N SER A 42 19.92 1.47 -1.87
CA SER A 42 19.00 1.39 -0.73
C SER A 42 19.55 0.52 0.41
N LEU A 43 20.21 -0.59 0.10
CA LEU A 43 20.93 -1.39 1.10
C LEU A 43 22.03 -0.58 1.78
N TYR A 44 22.78 0.23 1.02
CA TYR A 44 23.75 1.17 1.59
C TYR A 44 23.04 2.14 2.56
N GLY A 45 21.95 2.78 2.14
CA GLY A 45 21.19 3.69 3.00
C GLY A 45 20.71 3.05 4.28
N THR A 46 20.16 1.83 4.20
CA THR A 46 19.73 1.07 5.38
C THR A 46 20.90 0.71 6.29
N SER A 47 22.07 0.34 5.71
CA SER A 47 23.28 0.04 6.48
C SER A 47 23.82 1.25 7.25
N ARG A 48 23.52 2.45 6.78
CA ARG A 48 23.86 3.73 7.43
C ARG A 48 22.78 4.22 8.41
N ASN A 49 21.72 3.43 8.63
CA ASN A 49 20.58 3.76 9.49
C ASN A 49 19.82 5.02 9.07
N ILE A 50 19.74 5.30 7.75
CA ILE A 50 18.90 6.40 7.25
C ILE A 50 17.45 6.12 7.61
N PRO A 51 16.72 7.04 8.27
CA PRO A 51 15.38 6.78 8.82
C PRO A 51 14.35 6.38 7.77
N GLN A 52 14.42 6.96 6.58
CA GLN A 52 13.53 6.63 5.48
C GLN A 52 14.29 6.25 4.22
N VAL A 53 14.12 5.02 3.77
CA VAL A 53 14.68 4.54 2.51
C VAL A 53 13.54 4.13 1.58
N VAL A 54 13.53 4.65 0.36
CA VAL A 54 12.54 4.33 -0.67
C VAL A 54 13.24 3.80 -1.90
N THR A 55 12.87 2.61 -2.33
CA THR A 55 13.46 1.89 -3.46
C THR A 55 12.48 1.73 -4.60
N LYS A 56 12.77 2.29 -5.76
CA LYS A 56 11.98 2.02 -6.97
C LYS A 56 12.43 0.70 -7.58
N LEU A 57 11.48 -0.22 -7.82
CA LEU A 57 11.68 -1.42 -8.61
C LEU A 57 10.66 -1.50 -9.74
N SER A 58 11.15 -1.65 -10.98
CA SER A 58 10.29 -1.80 -12.16
C SER A 58 9.82 -3.23 -12.34
N HIS A 59 10.55 -4.20 -11.77
CA HIS A 59 10.27 -5.63 -11.85
C HIS A 59 10.25 -6.24 -10.45
N THR A 60 9.09 -6.68 -10.02
CA THR A 60 8.84 -7.30 -8.70
C THR A 60 8.71 -8.82 -8.77
N GLY A 61 9.10 -9.44 -9.90
CA GLY A 61 8.91 -10.87 -10.16
C GLY A 61 9.61 -11.83 -9.19
N ASN A 62 10.53 -11.35 -8.35
CA ASN A 62 11.21 -12.11 -7.31
C ASN A 62 10.83 -11.60 -5.90
N SER A 63 9.54 -11.34 -5.67
CA SER A 63 9.01 -10.77 -4.43
C SER A 63 9.49 -11.50 -3.17
N GLY A 64 9.60 -12.82 -3.20
CA GLY A 64 10.09 -13.62 -2.07
C GLY A 64 11.55 -13.32 -1.68
N VAL A 65 12.41 -12.97 -2.64
CA VAL A 65 13.80 -12.58 -2.36
C VAL A 65 13.86 -11.11 -1.93
N ILE A 66 13.14 -10.26 -2.65
CA ILE A 66 13.09 -8.80 -2.40
C ILE A 66 12.55 -8.52 -1.00
N GLY A 67 11.51 -9.23 -0.56
CA GLY A 67 10.91 -9.07 0.78
C GLY A 67 11.85 -9.40 1.94
N ASN A 68 12.92 -10.15 1.70
CA ASN A 68 13.94 -10.47 2.71
C ASN A 68 15.10 -9.46 2.74
N LEU A 69 15.14 -8.52 1.80
CA LEU A 69 16.18 -7.50 1.74
C LEU A 69 15.73 -6.24 2.48
N ALA A 70 16.65 -5.61 3.19
CA ALA A 70 16.41 -4.36 3.92
C ALA A 70 16.40 -3.17 2.95
N LEU A 71 15.41 -3.10 2.05
CA LEU A 71 15.29 -2.08 1.01
C LEU A 71 14.46 -0.86 1.42
N GLY A 72 13.96 -0.83 2.67
CA GLY A 72 12.99 0.18 3.07
C GLY A 72 11.63 -0.01 2.38
N SER A 73 11.00 1.08 1.99
CA SER A 73 9.74 1.05 1.24
C SER A 73 9.99 0.79 -0.24
N VAL A 74 9.50 -0.33 -0.76
CA VAL A 74 9.62 -0.65 -2.18
C VAL A 74 8.42 -0.12 -2.94
N ILE A 75 8.67 0.61 -4.02
CA ILE A 75 7.64 1.19 -4.89
C ILE A 75 7.80 0.64 -6.30
N SER A 76 6.72 0.05 -6.82
CA SER A 76 6.62 -0.36 -8.23
C SER A 76 5.75 0.62 -9.01
N PRO A 77 6.29 1.38 -9.98
CA PRO A 77 5.51 2.28 -10.82
C PRO A 77 4.38 1.58 -11.58
N ARG A 78 4.60 0.32 -11.99
CA ARG A 78 3.58 -0.47 -12.68
C ARG A 78 2.39 -0.77 -11.79
N GLU A 79 2.62 -1.17 -10.55
CA GLU A 79 1.55 -1.46 -9.59
C GLU A 79 0.77 -0.18 -9.25
N LEU A 80 1.47 0.95 -9.07
CA LEU A 80 0.83 2.24 -8.84
C LEU A 80 -0.07 2.64 -10.00
N VAL A 81 0.39 2.48 -11.24
CA VAL A 81 -0.40 2.80 -12.43
C VAL A 81 -1.58 1.84 -12.56
N CYS A 82 -1.38 0.54 -12.39
CA CYS A 82 -2.47 -0.45 -12.39
C CYS A 82 -3.54 -0.10 -11.35
N SER A 83 -3.15 0.18 -10.12
CA SER A 83 -4.08 0.57 -9.05
C SER A 83 -4.85 1.84 -9.39
N ASN A 84 -4.18 2.85 -9.98
CA ASN A 84 -4.82 4.07 -10.42
C ASN A 84 -5.83 3.83 -11.55
N ILE A 85 -5.49 2.98 -12.53
CA ILE A 85 -6.40 2.63 -13.64
C ILE A 85 -7.63 1.88 -13.08
N VAL A 86 -7.42 0.88 -12.23
CA VAL A 86 -8.52 0.12 -11.61
C VAL A 86 -9.44 1.05 -10.84
N ARG A 87 -8.87 1.96 -10.03
CA ARG A 87 -9.64 2.96 -9.29
C ARG A 87 -10.45 3.87 -10.22
N TYR A 88 -9.83 4.35 -11.30
CA TYR A 88 -10.50 5.20 -12.30
C TYR A 88 -11.66 4.48 -12.98
N VAL A 89 -11.45 3.26 -13.45
CA VAL A 89 -12.50 2.44 -14.11
C VAL A 89 -13.65 2.19 -13.15
N ARG A 90 -13.37 1.80 -11.91
CA ARG A 90 -14.41 1.57 -10.90
C ARG A 90 -15.20 2.83 -10.57
N ALA A 91 -14.53 3.99 -10.48
CA ALA A 91 -15.20 5.27 -10.27
C ALA A 91 -16.12 5.66 -11.44
N MET A 92 -15.76 5.28 -12.68
CA MET A 92 -16.61 5.54 -13.88
C MET A 92 -17.84 4.61 -13.95
N GLU A 93 -17.78 3.42 -13.37
CA GLU A 93 -18.92 2.49 -13.35
C GLU A 93 -20.05 2.94 -12.41
N ASN A 94 -19.92 4.10 -11.74
CA ASN A 94 -20.91 4.69 -10.81
C ASN A 94 -21.48 3.69 -9.79
N GLN A 95 -20.70 2.66 -9.42
CA GLN A 95 -21.11 1.74 -8.37
C GLN A 95 -20.89 2.40 -7.02
N THR A 96 -21.97 2.84 -6.40
CA THR A 96 -22.02 3.26 -5.01
C THR A 96 -21.40 2.17 -4.15
N GLY A 97 -20.38 2.51 -3.31
CA GLY A 97 -19.70 1.53 -2.48
C GLY A 97 -18.58 0.72 -3.14
N ALA A 98 -18.14 1.08 -4.36
CA ALA A 98 -17.01 0.41 -5.01
C ALA A 98 -15.69 0.59 -4.24
N ALA A 99 -14.81 -0.41 -4.31
CA ALA A 99 -13.50 -0.34 -3.65
C ALA A 99 -12.68 0.85 -4.14
N LEU A 100 -12.17 1.66 -3.20
CA LEU A 100 -11.29 2.80 -3.46
C LEU A 100 -9.91 2.33 -3.95
N SER A 101 -9.41 1.25 -3.36
CA SER A 101 -8.14 0.65 -3.71
C SER A 101 -8.19 -0.87 -3.55
N VAL A 102 -7.30 -1.54 -4.29
CA VAL A 102 -7.10 -3.00 -4.19
C VAL A 102 -5.61 -3.25 -4.17
N HIS A 103 -5.15 -3.90 -3.14
CA HIS A 103 -3.77 -4.32 -2.98
C HIS A 103 -3.71 -5.83 -2.85
N THR A 104 -2.82 -6.44 -3.62
CA THR A 104 -2.57 -7.87 -3.52
C THR A 104 -1.40 -8.09 -2.58
N ILE A 105 -1.58 -8.90 -1.56
CA ILE A 105 -0.58 -9.26 -0.55
C ILE A 105 -0.34 -10.78 -0.53
N ALA A 106 0.68 -11.22 0.22
CA ALA A 106 1.04 -12.64 0.35
C ALA A 106 1.24 -13.32 -1.02
N ASP A 107 2.12 -12.76 -1.87
CA ASP A 107 2.44 -13.27 -3.20
C ASP A 107 1.19 -13.47 -4.10
N GLY A 108 0.24 -12.58 -3.93
CA GLY A 108 -0.98 -12.59 -4.70
C GLY A 108 -2.04 -13.57 -4.19
N GLN A 109 -1.91 -14.13 -3.01
CA GLN A 109 -2.90 -15.07 -2.44
C GLN A 109 -4.06 -14.37 -1.74
N VAL A 110 -3.88 -13.13 -1.34
CA VAL A 110 -4.83 -12.37 -0.54
C VAL A 110 -5.00 -10.98 -1.16
N GLU A 111 -6.23 -10.48 -1.20
CA GLU A 111 -6.55 -9.13 -1.62
C GLU A 111 -6.94 -8.29 -0.40
N ALA A 112 -6.35 -7.11 -0.27
CA ALA A 112 -6.78 -6.08 0.65
C ALA A 112 -7.53 -4.99 -0.14
N LEU A 113 -8.77 -4.75 0.23
CA LEU A 113 -9.70 -3.86 -0.45
C LEU A 113 -10.10 -2.73 0.50
N GLU A 114 -10.04 -1.52 0.02
CA GLU A 114 -10.42 -0.32 0.76
C GLU A 114 -11.75 0.21 0.25
N PHE A 115 -12.69 0.49 1.15
CA PHE A 115 -14.03 0.95 0.82
C PHE A 115 -14.38 2.22 1.59
N LEU A 116 -15.05 3.15 0.93
CA LEU A 116 -15.73 4.26 1.60
C LEU A 116 -17.15 3.83 1.95
N VAL A 117 -17.52 3.95 3.22
CA VAL A 117 -18.89 3.71 3.70
C VAL A 117 -19.78 4.86 3.26
N ASP A 118 -20.83 4.57 2.53
CA ASP A 118 -21.83 5.53 2.10
C ASP A 118 -23.18 5.33 2.80
N GLU A 119 -24.19 6.11 2.41
CA GLU A 119 -25.53 6.04 2.99
C GLU A 119 -26.33 4.80 2.58
N HIS A 120 -25.89 4.09 1.55
CA HIS A 120 -26.54 2.87 1.04
C HIS A 120 -25.86 1.60 1.54
N THR A 121 -24.69 1.72 2.19
CA THR A 121 -23.94 0.59 2.73
C THR A 121 -24.76 -0.16 3.77
N ARG A 122 -24.93 -1.46 3.54
CA ARG A 122 -25.66 -2.35 4.47
C ARG A 122 -24.93 -2.45 5.81
N ASN A 123 -25.70 -2.70 6.86
CA ASN A 123 -25.21 -2.86 8.23
C ASN A 123 -24.44 -1.64 8.80
N CYS A 124 -24.51 -0.48 8.14
CA CYS A 124 -23.98 0.77 8.68
C CYS A 124 -24.60 1.05 10.07
N GLY A 125 -23.77 1.37 11.05
CA GLY A 125 -24.21 1.64 12.42
C GLY A 125 -24.46 0.39 13.28
N LYS A 126 -24.21 -0.83 12.78
CA LYS A 126 -24.34 -2.09 13.54
C LYS A 126 -22.99 -2.61 14.00
N PRO A 127 -22.89 -3.19 15.19
CA PRO A 127 -21.68 -3.89 15.62
C PRO A 127 -21.31 -5.04 14.68
N LEU A 128 -20.01 -5.20 14.40
CA LEU A 128 -19.53 -6.25 13.49
C LEU A 128 -19.95 -7.66 13.92
N LYS A 129 -20.07 -7.93 15.22
CA LYS A 129 -20.55 -9.22 15.75
C LYS A 129 -21.99 -9.57 15.33
N GLU A 130 -22.78 -8.56 14.99
CA GLU A 130 -24.16 -8.73 14.50
C GLU A 130 -24.23 -8.82 12.97
N CYS A 131 -23.11 -8.53 12.30
CA CYS A 131 -22.97 -8.62 10.86
C CYS A 131 -22.46 -10.01 10.47
N ARG A 132 -23.23 -10.74 9.67
CA ARG A 132 -22.79 -12.04 9.19
C ARG A 132 -21.84 -11.84 8.00
N LEU A 133 -20.53 -11.92 8.29
CA LEU A 133 -19.51 -11.86 7.24
C LEU A 133 -19.39 -13.20 6.49
N LYS A 134 -19.00 -13.13 5.22
CA LYS A 134 -18.64 -14.30 4.42
C LYS A 134 -17.41 -15.02 5.00
N PRO A 135 -17.28 -16.33 4.84
CA PRO A 135 -16.06 -17.04 5.20
C PRO A 135 -14.88 -16.49 4.37
N ASN A 136 -13.70 -16.46 4.97
CA ASN A 136 -12.45 -15.93 4.38
C ASN A 136 -12.38 -14.40 4.18
N VAL A 137 -13.35 -13.64 4.69
CA VAL A 137 -13.36 -12.18 4.72
C VAL A 137 -13.10 -11.69 6.12
N LEU A 138 -12.18 -10.73 6.27
CA LEU A 138 -11.83 -10.10 7.53
C LEU A 138 -11.81 -8.59 7.37
N VAL A 139 -12.52 -7.87 8.24
CA VAL A 139 -12.37 -6.42 8.38
C VAL A 139 -11.12 -6.16 9.22
N VAL A 140 -10.11 -5.50 8.66
CA VAL A 140 -8.80 -5.33 9.30
C VAL A 140 -8.57 -3.95 9.86
N SER A 141 -9.24 -2.92 9.31
CA SER A 141 -9.24 -1.58 9.89
C SER A 141 -10.51 -0.80 9.58
N ILE A 142 -10.87 0.10 10.48
CA ILE A 142 -11.92 1.11 10.28
C ILE A 142 -11.29 2.47 10.61
N SER A 143 -11.38 3.41 9.67
CA SER A 143 -10.86 4.77 9.83
C SER A 143 -12.01 5.76 9.92
N HIS A 144 -12.16 6.38 11.08
CA HIS A 144 -13.10 7.45 11.36
C HIS A 144 -12.41 8.82 11.17
N GLY A 145 -12.39 9.31 9.95
CA GLY A 145 -11.60 10.51 9.60
C GLY A 145 -10.11 10.30 9.80
N ALA A 146 -9.50 10.97 10.78
CA ALA A 146 -8.06 10.84 11.09
C ALA A 146 -7.73 9.70 12.06
N ASN A 147 -8.72 9.09 12.69
CA ASN A 147 -8.52 8.02 13.66
C ASN A 147 -8.76 6.66 13.00
N THR A 148 -7.77 5.75 13.11
CA THR A 148 -7.89 4.39 12.61
C THR A 148 -7.84 3.41 13.77
N GLU A 149 -8.75 2.45 13.78
CA GLU A 149 -8.77 1.36 14.76
C GLU A 149 -8.63 -0.01 14.08
N ILE A 150 -8.12 -0.98 14.85
CA ILE A 150 -8.21 -2.39 14.52
C ILE A 150 -9.54 -2.87 15.09
N PRO A 151 -10.52 -3.25 14.24
CA PRO A 151 -11.86 -3.53 14.70
C PRO A 151 -11.96 -4.84 15.49
N ASN A 152 -12.93 -4.87 16.37
CA ASN A 152 -13.38 -6.05 17.09
C ASN A 152 -14.90 -6.26 16.90
N GLY A 153 -15.47 -7.25 17.57
CA GLY A 153 -16.91 -7.56 17.41
C GLY A 153 -17.85 -6.41 17.78
N ASP A 154 -17.43 -5.47 18.64
CA ASP A 154 -18.24 -4.33 19.06
C ASP A 154 -18.01 -3.08 18.21
N SER A 155 -17.01 -3.10 17.34
CA SER A 155 -16.71 -2.00 16.41
C SER A 155 -17.84 -1.79 15.41
N VAL A 156 -18.05 -0.52 15.07
CA VAL A 156 -19.15 -0.06 14.20
C VAL A 156 -18.55 0.85 13.14
N PHE A 157 -18.90 0.66 11.89
CA PHE A 157 -18.58 1.62 10.82
C PHE A 157 -19.78 2.50 10.50
N GLN A 158 -19.53 3.75 10.12
CA GLN A 158 -20.51 4.78 9.84
C GLN A 158 -20.27 5.43 8.49
N LYS A 159 -21.25 6.16 7.98
CA LYS A 159 -21.08 6.95 6.74
C LYS A 159 -19.87 7.87 6.83
N GLY A 160 -19.04 7.82 5.82
CA GLY A 160 -17.81 8.60 5.72
C GLY A 160 -16.56 7.88 6.23
N ASP A 161 -16.71 6.71 6.85
CA ASP A 161 -15.58 5.90 7.29
C ASP A 161 -14.93 5.19 6.11
N ILE A 162 -13.64 4.89 6.28
CA ILE A 162 -12.91 4.03 5.36
C ILE A 162 -12.71 2.67 6.05
N VAL A 163 -13.15 1.61 5.37
CA VAL A 163 -13.06 0.24 5.85
C VAL A 163 -12.11 -0.54 4.97
N VAL A 164 -11.10 -1.17 5.56
CA VAL A 164 -10.20 -2.10 4.86
C VAL A 164 -10.61 -3.53 5.16
N VAL A 165 -10.82 -4.28 4.10
CA VAL A 165 -11.23 -5.68 4.14
C VAL A 165 -10.17 -6.54 3.47
N VAL A 166 -9.87 -7.69 4.07
CA VAL A 166 -8.98 -8.69 3.48
C VAL A 166 -9.81 -9.90 3.08
N ASP A 167 -9.64 -10.34 1.82
CA ASP A 167 -10.25 -11.56 1.29
C ASP A 167 -9.18 -12.55 0.82
N SER A 168 -9.27 -13.78 1.28
CA SER A 168 -8.44 -14.90 0.84
C SER A 168 -9.12 -15.80 -0.19
N ASN A 169 -10.36 -15.49 -0.57
CA ASN A 169 -11.12 -16.28 -1.53
C ASN A 169 -11.11 -15.65 -2.93
N ARG A 170 -10.23 -16.11 -3.81
CA ARG A 170 -10.13 -15.63 -5.19
C ARG A 170 -11.30 -16.02 -6.11
N ARG A 171 -12.22 -16.84 -5.64
CA ARG A 171 -13.33 -17.33 -6.48
C ARG A 171 -14.49 -16.33 -6.57
N GLU A 172 -14.63 -15.47 -5.57
CA GLU A 172 -15.66 -14.43 -5.53
C GLU A 172 -14.98 -13.06 -5.51
N ILE A 173 -15.30 -12.23 -6.48
CA ILE A 173 -14.75 -10.87 -6.55
C ILE A 173 -15.61 -9.95 -5.68
N ILE A 174 -15.02 -9.38 -4.64
CA ILE A 174 -15.65 -8.32 -3.84
C ILE A 174 -15.56 -7.02 -4.62
N ARG A 175 -16.69 -6.50 -5.09
CA ARG A 175 -16.77 -5.27 -5.87
C ARG A 175 -17.16 -4.08 -5.02
N GLN A 176 -18.02 -4.29 -4.05
CA GLN A 176 -18.57 -3.28 -3.14
C GLN A 176 -18.53 -3.81 -1.70
N LEU A 177 -18.59 -2.89 -0.73
CA LEU A 177 -18.51 -3.28 0.69
C LEU A 177 -19.62 -4.26 1.07
N ASP A 178 -20.80 -4.13 0.47
CA ASP A 178 -21.93 -5.02 0.75
C ASP A 178 -21.68 -6.48 0.36
N ASP A 179 -20.75 -6.74 -0.54
CA ASP A 179 -20.41 -8.09 -0.97
C ASP A 179 -19.69 -8.92 0.11
N ILE A 180 -19.23 -8.28 1.20
CA ILE A 180 -18.61 -8.99 2.34
C ILE A 180 -19.61 -9.70 3.23
N PHE A 181 -20.88 -9.34 3.15
CA PHE A 181 -21.92 -9.93 3.99
C PHE A 181 -22.52 -11.18 3.33
N ALA A 182 -22.85 -12.18 4.19
CA ALA A 182 -23.48 -13.41 3.78
C ALA A 182 -25.00 -13.26 3.59
#